data_dc66b0e255c8fcc76c81a4bf01865537
#
_entry.id   dc66b0e255c8fcc76c81a4bf01865537
#
_cell.length_a   1.000
_cell.length_b   1.000
_cell.length_c   1.000
_cell.angle_alpha   90.00
_cell.angle_beta   90.00
_cell.angle_gamma   90.00
#
_symmetry.space_group_name_H-M   'P 1'
#
loop_
_entity.id
_entity.type
_entity.pdbx_description
1 polymer ?
#
loop_
_entity_poly.entity_id
_entity_poly.type
_entity_poly.pdbx_seq_one_letter_code
_entity_poly.pdbx_strand_id
1 'polypeptide(L)'
;MRLALLLLTLLPLHAQDSRNTDIPHTDTHFTPRTDATLGDWKTRRARLQKQVLSAAGLLPYPEKCPLKPEIFGRLERSGYSIEKVLIQTLPGYYLGGNLYRPLGKPGKHPAILSPHGHWSYGRLEHQPSASLPGRAINLARQGYVVFAYDMVGYNDTTQTPHVFGNPREQLWGFGPLGLQLWNSIRAVDFVAGLPDVDAARLGATAASGGATQIFLLTAVDDRIKVAVPVNMISAIMQGGSPCENAPGLRFDTFNVDFGRMIAPRPLLMISASGDWTRNNLVEEVPAVKRTYELYDAVAQIEATQIDAPHNYNLASRNAMYPFFAKHLLQAANPETYQEKSFNLEGLADMLALHKRTLPLGALTYPQIFAQWVTAAQKQLQPSRERLALVFGLDTTSKVTSSTQGELTVLSREGRGDRVTGVATGPNPRIIVVHPTGATEAVRPKEAALLLTTFQTGRSKARRESPKRYHLTFNRSDDANRVQDILTAILYLQAQSPAPIELRCTETAAVWCTFAAAMSPVKVKLDAPLGTFKGTDQDFLDEFFVPGIQRAGGLSAALALATR
;
A
#
# COMPACT_ATOMS: atom_id res chain seq x y z
N MET A 1 -61.19 -15.08 -31.19
CA MET A 1 -59.79 -14.73 -30.92
C MET A 1 -59.73 -13.98 -29.62
N ARG A 2 -59.31 -14.62 -28.53
CA ARG A 2 -59.09 -14.00 -27.23
C ARG A 2 -57.57 -13.75 -27.07
N LEU A 3 -57.18 -12.48 -27.08
CA LEU A 3 -55.80 -12.08 -26.77
C LEU A 3 -55.54 -12.30 -25.28
N ALA A 4 -54.65 -13.23 -24.94
CA ALA A 4 -54.13 -13.36 -23.57
C ALA A 4 -53.00 -12.34 -23.40
N LEU A 5 -53.22 -11.30 -22.58
CA LEU A 5 -52.22 -10.36 -22.14
C LEU A 5 -51.34 -11.11 -21.10
N LEU A 6 -50.11 -11.46 -21.48
CA LEU A 6 -49.09 -11.91 -20.53
C LEU A 6 -48.60 -10.66 -19.76
N LEU A 7 -49.08 -10.54 -18.52
CA LEU A 7 -48.43 -9.63 -17.55
C LEU A 7 -47.08 -10.23 -17.15
N LEU A 8 -46.01 -9.76 -17.78
CA LEU A 8 -44.67 -9.94 -17.24
C LEU A 8 -44.59 -9.10 -15.94
N THR A 9 -44.73 -9.74 -14.81
CA THR A 9 -44.38 -9.17 -13.53
C THR A 9 -42.85 -8.97 -13.53
N LEU A 10 -42.41 -7.75 -13.79
CA LEU A 10 -41.05 -7.30 -13.49
C LEU A 10 -40.86 -7.45 -11.97
N LEU A 11 -40.31 -8.60 -11.55
CA LEU A 11 -39.74 -8.73 -10.21
C LEU A 11 -38.69 -7.62 -10.10
N PRO A 12 -38.75 -6.75 -9.07
CA PRO A 12 -37.69 -5.76 -8.90
C PRO A 12 -36.37 -6.53 -8.79
N LEU A 13 -35.43 -6.22 -9.69
CA LEU A 13 -34.04 -6.65 -9.53
C LEU A 13 -33.61 -6.15 -8.13
N HIS A 14 -33.55 -7.07 -7.17
CA HIS A 14 -33.03 -6.74 -5.85
C HIS A 14 -31.59 -6.30 -6.05
N ALA A 15 -31.27 -5.04 -5.75
CA ALA A 15 -29.92 -4.55 -5.81
C ALA A 15 -29.01 -5.54 -5.05
N GLN A 16 -28.03 -6.09 -5.74
CA GLN A 16 -27.08 -7.02 -5.12
C GLN A 16 -26.07 -6.22 -4.29
N ASP A 17 -25.53 -6.84 -3.25
CA ASP A 17 -24.43 -6.25 -2.47
C ASP A 17 -23.17 -6.16 -3.36
N SER A 18 -22.71 -4.94 -3.64
CA SER A 18 -21.58 -4.68 -4.53
C SER A 18 -20.29 -5.38 -4.10
N ARG A 19 -20.16 -5.71 -2.82
CA ARG A 19 -19.02 -6.46 -2.30
C ARG A 19 -18.93 -7.90 -2.85
N ASN A 20 -19.98 -8.39 -3.50
CA ASN A 20 -20.02 -9.70 -4.16
C ASN A 20 -19.91 -9.61 -5.70
N THR A 21 -20.18 -8.45 -6.29
CA THR A 21 -20.31 -8.27 -7.74
C THR A 21 -19.29 -7.31 -8.33
N ASP A 22 -18.91 -6.28 -7.58
CA ASP A 22 -17.89 -5.29 -7.99
C ASP A 22 -16.63 -5.49 -7.14
N ILE A 23 -15.81 -6.45 -7.56
CA ILE A 23 -14.62 -6.89 -6.84
C ILE A 23 -13.37 -6.34 -7.56
N PRO A 24 -12.83 -5.20 -7.13
CA PRO A 24 -11.63 -4.63 -7.75
C PRO A 24 -10.42 -5.56 -7.59
N HIS A 25 -9.55 -5.53 -8.60
CA HIS A 25 -8.32 -6.30 -8.67
C HIS A 25 -7.23 -5.52 -9.42
N THR A 26 -6.05 -6.13 -9.62
CA THR A 26 -4.88 -5.43 -10.17
C THR A 26 -5.10 -4.85 -11.57
N ASP A 27 -5.97 -5.47 -12.38
CA ASP A 27 -6.27 -5.06 -13.76
C ASP A 27 -7.63 -4.33 -13.88
N THR A 28 -8.22 -3.91 -12.76
CA THR A 28 -9.42 -3.06 -12.78
C THR A 28 -9.05 -1.69 -13.32
N HIS A 29 -9.86 -1.16 -14.24
CA HIS A 29 -9.73 0.23 -14.67
C HIS A 29 -10.38 1.14 -13.63
N PHE A 30 -9.56 1.85 -12.86
CA PHE A 30 -10.00 2.78 -11.83
C PHE A 30 -10.18 4.17 -12.41
N THR A 31 -11.31 4.79 -12.15
CA THR A 31 -11.53 6.19 -12.53
C THR A 31 -10.81 7.13 -11.56
N PRO A 32 -9.89 7.98 -12.04
CA PRO A 32 -9.23 8.97 -11.20
C PRO A 32 -10.20 9.93 -10.52
N ARG A 33 -10.06 10.08 -9.20
CA ARG A 33 -10.87 11.01 -8.40
C ARG A 33 -10.15 12.34 -8.26
N THR A 34 -10.92 13.41 -8.14
CA THR A 34 -10.41 14.76 -7.86
C THR A 34 -10.91 15.22 -6.51
N ASP A 35 -10.11 15.99 -5.81
CA ASP A 35 -10.50 16.67 -4.58
C ASP A 35 -10.87 18.11 -4.91
N ALA A 36 -11.91 18.66 -4.28
CA ALA A 36 -12.43 19.99 -4.62
C ALA A 36 -11.50 21.10 -4.11
N THR A 37 -10.85 20.90 -2.97
CA THR A 37 -9.98 21.91 -2.33
C THR A 37 -8.64 21.32 -1.91
N LEU A 38 -7.65 22.19 -1.69
CA LEU A 38 -6.35 21.81 -1.11
C LEU A 38 -6.51 21.22 0.30
N GLY A 39 -7.49 21.65 1.08
CA GLY A 39 -7.79 21.12 2.41
C GLY A 39 -8.25 19.66 2.35
N ASP A 40 -9.19 19.35 1.44
CA ASP A 40 -9.68 17.99 1.21
C ASP A 40 -8.52 17.07 0.79
N TRP A 41 -7.72 17.52 -0.17
CA TRP A 41 -6.55 16.77 -0.62
C TRP A 41 -5.54 16.52 0.49
N LYS A 42 -5.18 17.53 1.30
CA LYS A 42 -4.25 17.36 2.43
C LYS A 42 -4.76 16.34 3.44
N THR A 43 -6.05 16.36 3.74
CA THR A 43 -6.71 15.38 4.62
C THR A 43 -6.63 13.97 4.02
N ARG A 44 -6.95 13.84 2.74
CA ARG A 44 -6.85 12.56 2.02
C ARG A 44 -5.40 12.07 1.95
N ARG A 45 -4.44 12.92 1.60
CA ARG A 45 -3.01 12.59 1.54
C ARG A 45 -2.50 12.05 2.87
N ALA A 46 -2.84 12.69 3.99
CA ALA A 46 -2.45 12.24 5.32
C ALA A 46 -3.03 10.84 5.65
N ARG A 47 -4.29 10.58 5.28
CA ARG A 47 -4.90 9.25 5.41
C ARG A 47 -4.19 8.20 4.55
N LEU A 48 -3.93 8.53 3.28
CA LEU A 48 -3.23 7.62 2.34
C LEU A 48 -1.81 7.29 2.80
N GLN A 49 -1.08 8.26 3.36
CA GLN A 49 0.25 8.02 3.93
C GLN A 49 0.20 6.98 5.06
N LYS A 50 -0.75 7.11 5.98
CA LYS A 50 -0.95 6.14 7.06
C LYS A 50 -1.39 4.78 6.51
N GLN A 51 -2.22 4.75 5.47
CA GLN A 51 -2.65 3.52 4.80
C GLN A 51 -1.47 2.78 4.16
N VAL A 52 -0.59 3.48 3.43
CA VAL A 52 0.65 2.91 2.87
C VAL A 52 1.51 2.31 3.98
N LEU A 53 1.75 3.06 5.06
CA LEU A 53 2.56 2.59 6.19
C LEU A 53 1.91 1.41 6.92
N SER A 54 0.60 1.41 7.08
CA SER A 54 -0.16 0.31 7.69
C SER A 54 -0.06 -0.96 6.84
N ALA A 55 -0.33 -0.86 5.54
CA ALA A 55 -0.24 -1.98 4.60
C ALA A 55 1.19 -2.55 4.49
N ALA A 56 2.19 -1.69 4.60
CA ALA A 56 3.61 -2.07 4.65
C ALA A 56 4.05 -2.66 6.00
N GLY A 57 3.18 -2.72 7.03
CA GLY A 57 3.54 -3.12 8.39
C GLY A 57 4.49 -2.13 9.09
N LEU A 58 4.60 -0.91 8.59
CA LEU A 58 5.51 0.15 9.07
C LEU A 58 4.80 1.20 9.95
N LEU A 59 3.63 0.91 10.46
CA LEU A 59 2.90 1.79 11.38
C LEU A 59 2.70 1.12 12.74
N PRO A 60 3.49 1.48 13.78
CA PRO A 60 4.59 2.44 13.77
C PRO A 60 5.83 1.94 13.01
N TYR A 61 6.76 2.84 12.68
CA TYR A 61 8.03 2.46 12.07
C TYR A 61 8.81 1.50 12.97
N PRO A 62 9.53 0.51 12.39
CA PRO A 62 10.53 -0.24 13.12
C PRO A 62 11.59 0.70 13.72
N GLU A 63 12.15 0.32 14.87
CA GLU A 63 13.28 1.04 15.44
C GLU A 63 14.49 0.97 14.50
N LYS A 64 15.11 2.13 14.23
CA LYS A 64 16.26 2.21 13.33
C LYS A 64 17.52 1.66 14.01
N CYS A 65 18.06 0.58 13.48
CA CYS A 65 19.40 0.10 13.88
C CYS A 65 20.51 0.91 13.16
N PRO A 66 21.75 0.89 13.67
CA PRO A 66 22.92 1.40 12.94
C PRO A 66 23.07 0.71 11.58
N LEU A 67 23.27 1.48 10.51
CA LEU A 67 23.41 0.97 9.13
C LEU A 67 24.66 0.12 8.90
N LYS A 68 25.74 0.37 9.66
CA LYS A 68 27.05 -0.30 9.54
C LYS A 68 27.48 -0.49 8.08
N PRO A 69 27.62 0.59 7.30
CA PRO A 69 27.88 0.48 5.87
C PRO A 69 29.26 -0.13 5.59
N GLU A 70 29.31 -1.18 4.78
CA GLU A 70 30.51 -1.66 4.14
C GLU A 70 30.54 -1.11 2.72
N ILE A 71 31.52 -0.25 2.42
CA ILE A 71 31.75 0.35 1.09
C ILE A 71 33.15 -0.10 0.66
N PHE A 72 33.25 -0.84 -0.45
CA PHE A 72 34.50 -1.48 -0.84
C PHE A 72 34.57 -1.78 -2.34
N GLY A 73 35.76 -2.21 -2.79
CA GLY A 73 35.96 -2.65 -4.17
C GLY A 73 35.81 -1.52 -5.17
N ARG A 74 36.38 -0.33 -4.87
CA ARG A 74 36.30 0.85 -5.70
C ARG A 74 36.95 0.64 -7.06
N LEU A 75 36.20 0.91 -8.10
CA LEU A 75 36.63 0.93 -9.50
C LEU A 75 36.54 2.39 -10.02
N GLU A 76 37.66 2.95 -10.44
CA GLU A 76 37.67 4.29 -11.01
C GLU A 76 37.65 4.21 -12.55
N ARG A 77 36.85 5.07 -13.16
CA ARG A 77 36.65 5.18 -14.61
C ARG A 77 36.63 6.66 -15.00
N SER A 78 36.61 6.93 -16.30
CA SER A 78 36.57 8.31 -16.79
C SER A 78 35.31 9.04 -16.30
N GLY A 79 35.49 9.95 -15.32
CA GLY A 79 34.47 10.83 -14.77
C GLY A 79 33.60 10.23 -13.67
N TYR A 80 33.81 8.97 -13.26
CA TYR A 80 33.05 8.34 -12.19
C TYR A 80 33.80 7.19 -11.49
N SER A 81 33.36 6.82 -10.29
CA SER A 81 33.75 5.58 -9.62
C SER A 81 32.53 4.74 -9.28
N ILE A 82 32.75 3.43 -9.10
CA ILE A 82 31.75 2.46 -8.62
C ILE A 82 32.30 1.76 -7.40
N GLU A 83 31.45 1.57 -6.38
CA GLU A 83 31.78 0.82 -5.16
C GLU A 83 30.66 -0.16 -4.85
N LYS A 84 31.01 -1.32 -4.31
CA LYS A 84 30.05 -2.27 -3.74
C LYS A 84 29.62 -1.79 -2.37
N VAL A 85 28.35 -1.96 -2.04
CA VAL A 85 27.77 -1.52 -0.77
C VAL A 85 26.96 -2.63 -0.16
N LEU A 86 27.12 -2.81 1.16
CA LEU A 86 26.25 -3.62 1.99
C LEU A 86 25.88 -2.80 3.23
N ILE A 87 24.58 -2.62 3.51
CA ILE A 87 24.08 -1.89 4.68
C ILE A 87 23.09 -2.73 5.48
N GLN A 88 23.13 -2.62 6.80
CA GLN A 88 22.18 -3.27 7.70
C GLN A 88 20.92 -2.43 7.82
N THR A 89 19.79 -2.87 7.26
CA THR A 89 18.52 -2.12 7.30
C THR A 89 17.63 -2.50 8.49
N LEU A 90 17.68 -3.78 8.91
CA LEU A 90 17.18 -4.29 10.19
C LEU A 90 18.34 -5.05 10.87
N PRO A 91 18.33 -5.25 12.20
CA PRO A 91 19.38 -6.03 12.84
C PRO A 91 19.55 -7.41 12.17
N GLY A 92 20.74 -7.69 11.65
CA GLY A 92 21.05 -8.94 10.96
C GLY A 92 20.43 -9.11 9.56
N TYR A 93 19.77 -8.09 9.00
CA TYR A 93 19.26 -8.09 7.63
C TYR A 93 19.94 -7.00 6.78
N TYR A 94 20.38 -7.36 5.58
CA TYR A 94 21.27 -6.55 4.77
C TYR A 94 20.69 -6.22 3.41
N LEU A 95 20.90 -4.98 2.99
CA LEU A 95 20.60 -4.46 1.65
C LEU A 95 21.90 -4.31 0.87
N GLY A 96 21.98 -4.95 -0.28
CA GLY A 96 23.09 -4.82 -1.23
C GLY A 96 22.85 -3.76 -2.30
N GLY A 97 23.95 -3.21 -2.83
CA GLY A 97 23.87 -2.22 -3.89
C GLY A 97 25.21 -1.81 -4.45
N ASN A 98 25.17 -0.90 -5.43
CA ASN A 98 26.33 -0.25 -6.00
C ASN A 98 26.21 1.27 -5.85
N LEU A 99 27.27 1.89 -5.37
CA LEU A 99 27.37 3.33 -5.20
C LEU A 99 28.25 3.91 -6.31
N TYR A 100 27.65 4.77 -7.13
CA TYR A 100 28.35 5.48 -8.21
C TYR A 100 28.60 6.92 -7.76
N ARG A 101 29.82 7.40 -7.95
CA ARG A 101 30.22 8.75 -7.55
C ARG A 101 30.86 9.52 -8.70
N PRO A 102 30.60 10.83 -8.83
CA PRO A 102 31.31 11.67 -9.79
C PRO A 102 32.80 11.80 -9.42
N LEU A 103 33.65 11.84 -10.41
CA LEU A 103 35.09 12.15 -10.27
C LEU A 103 35.41 13.49 -10.91
N GLY A 104 36.39 14.20 -10.34
CA GLY A 104 36.84 15.49 -10.85
C GLY A 104 35.88 16.66 -10.60
N LYS A 105 34.88 16.49 -9.77
CA LYS A 105 33.89 17.52 -9.37
C LYS A 105 33.97 17.74 -7.86
N PRO A 106 34.40 18.91 -7.39
CA PRO A 106 34.53 19.18 -5.96
C PRO A 106 33.18 19.50 -5.32
N GLY A 107 33.11 19.35 -3.99
CA GLY A 107 31.95 19.73 -3.18
C GLY A 107 30.95 18.60 -2.95
N LYS A 108 29.80 18.97 -2.39
CA LYS A 108 28.68 18.03 -2.15
C LYS A 108 27.79 17.94 -3.37
N HIS A 109 27.38 16.73 -3.70
CA HIS A 109 26.57 16.39 -4.86
C HIS A 109 25.12 16.09 -4.50
N PRO A 110 24.14 16.41 -5.36
CA PRO A 110 22.82 15.82 -5.24
C PRO A 110 22.91 14.30 -5.40
N ALA A 111 21.96 13.56 -4.83
CA ALA A 111 21.99 12.11 -4.93
C ALA A 111 20.69 11.54 -5.47
N ILE A 112 20.80 10.39 -6.16
CA ILE A 112 19.69 9.68 -6.78
C ILE A 112 19.59 8.27 -6.21
N LEU A 113 18.42 7.94 -5.66
CA LEU A 113 18.00 6.58 -5.31
C LEU A 113 17.52 5.88 -6.59
N SER A 114 18.10 4.73 -6.89
CA SER A 114 17.88 4.05 -8.17
C SER A 114 17.63 2.55 -7.97
N PRO A 115 16.48 2.14 -7.37
CA PRO A 115 16.09 0.74 -7.35
C PRO A 115 15.79 0.24 -8.77
N HIS A 116 15.61 -1.08 -8.89
CA HIS A 116 15.30 -1.71 -10.18
C HIS A 116 13.87 -2.25 -10.23
N GLY A 117 13.37 -2.56 -11.43
CA GLY A 117 12.16 -3.34 -11.67
C GLY A 117 12.45 -4.85 -11.69
N HIS A 118 11.45 -5.65 -12.15
CA HIS A 118 11.57 -7.12 -12.19
C HIS A 118 12.38 -7.61 -13.41
N TRP A 119 13.58 -7.08 -13.56
CA TRP A 119 14.55 -7.51 -14.56
C TRP A 119 15.34 -8.72 -14.02
N SER A 120 15.73 -9.65 -14.91
CA SER A 120 16.39 -10.89 -14.51
C SER A 120 17.68 -10.67 -13.72
N TYR A 121 18.47 -9.68 -14.10
CA TYR A 121 19.72 -9.31 -13.44
C TYR A 121 19.57 -8.16 -12.42
N GLY A 122 18.33 -7.76 -12.12
CA GLY A 122 18.06 -6.73 -11.11
C GLY A 122 18.78 -5.40 -11.41
N ARG A 123 19.55 -4.89 -10.43
CA ARG A 123 20.32 -3.65 -10.60
C ARG A 123 21.45 -3.73 -11.63
N LEU A 124 21.82 -4.92 -12.08
CA LEU A 124 22.86 -5.18 -13.05
C LEU A 124 22.32 -5.39 -14.47
N GLU A 125 21.00 -5.25 -14.65
CA GLU A 125 20.35 -5.47 -15.94
C GLU A 125 20.86 -4.49 -17.01
N HIS A 126 21.21 -5.04 -18.16
CA HIS A 126 21.58 -4.27 -19.34
C HIS A 126 21.08 -4.94 -20.61
N GLN A 127 20.12 -4.31 -21.24
CA GLN A 127 19.54 -4.70 -22.52
C GLN A 127 18.91 -3.46 -23.20
N PRO A 128 18.52 -3.53 -24.48
CA PRO A 128 17.93 -2.38 -25.17
C PRO A 128 16.72 -1.76 -24.46
N SER A 129 15.89 -2.56 -23.82
CA SER A 129 14.71 -2.08 -23.08
C SER A 129 15.06 -1.47 -21.71
N ALA A 130 16.23 -1.76 -21.12
CA ALA A 130 16.64 -1.20 -19.82
C ALA A 130 18.15 -1.34 -19.60
N SER A 131 18.78 -0.30 -19.08
CA SER A 131 20.17 -0.36 -18.60
C SER A 131 20.30 0.40 -17.29
N LEU A 132 20.34 -0.34 -16.17
CA LEU A 132 20.51 0.27 -14.86
C LEU A 132 21.94 0.76 -14.63
N PRO A 133 22.99 -0.02 -14.96
CA PRO A 133 24.36 0.48 -14.87
C PRO A 133 24.59 1.68 -15.79
N GLY A 134 24.08 1.66 -17.04
CA GLY A 134 24.23 2.79 -17.97
C GLY A 134 23.59 4.08 -17.44
N ARG A 135 22.39 3.97 -16.85
CA ARG A 135 21.71 5.09 -16.18
C ARG A 135 22.56 5.63 -15.03
N ALA A 136 23.02 4.76 -14.14
CA ALA A 136 23.78 5.16 -12.95
C ALA A 136 25.16 5.77 -13.32
N ILE A 137 25.88 5.19 -14.30
CA ILE A 137 27.14 5.73 -14.82
C ILE A 137 26.95 7.13 -15.37
N ASN A 138 25.92 7.34 -16.21
CA ASN A 138 25.70 8.64 -16.82
C ASN A 138 25.25 9.69 -15.81
N LEU A 139 24.39 9.35 -14.84
CA LEU A 139 24.08 10.24 -13.73
C LEU A 139 25.32 10.62 -12.92
N ALA A 140 26.20 9.66 -12.60
CA ALA A 140 27.45 9.95 -11.88
C ALA A 140 28.37 10.90 -12.69
N ARG A 141 28.57 10.65 -13.98
CA ARG A 141 29.31 11.55 -14.86
C ARG A 141 28.71 12.95 -14.93
N GLN A 142 27.42 13.07 -14.83
CA GLN A 142 26.69 14.35 -14.79
C GLN A 142 26.84 15.09 -13.46
N GLY A 143 27.23 14.40 -12.38
CA GLY A 143 27.54 15.04 -11.10
C GLY A 143 26.65 14.60 -9.94
N TYR A 144 25.98 13.47 -10.05
CA TYR A 144 25.17 12.89 -8.97
C TYR A 144 25.92 11.76 -8.27
N VAL A 145 25.71 11.61 -6.97
CA VAL A 145 25.94 10.34 -6.28
C VAL A 145 24.73 9.46 -6.51
N VAL A 146 24.91 8.23 -7.00
CA VAL A 146 23.81 7.33 -7.32
C VAL A 146 23.93 6.06 -6.51
N PHE A 147 22.88 5.68 -5.77
CA PHE A 147 22.78 4.41 -5.10
C PHE A 147 21.79 3.51 -5.84
N ALA A 148 22.33 2.57 -6.61
CA ALA A 148 21.57 1.50 -7.24
C ALA A 148 21.51 0.30 -6.28
N TYR A 149 20.34 -0.01 -5.71
CA TYR A 149 20.17 -1.04 -4.70
C TYR A 149 19.17 -2.11 -5.09
N ASP A 150 19.28 -3.26 -4.45
CA ASP A 150 18.49 -4.44 -4.78
C ASP A 150 17.05 -4.37 -4.28
N MET A 151 16.15 -4.94 -5.07
CA MET A 151 14.89 -5.44 -4.55
C MET A 151 15.13 -6.60 -3.58
N VAL A 152 14.20 -6.80 -2.68
CA VAL A 152 14.15 -7.97 -1.79
C VAL A 152 14.17 -9.25 -2.64
N GLY A 153 15.06 -10.18 -2.30
CA GLY A 153 15.25 -11.45 -3.00
C GLY A 153 16.09 -11.39 -4.27
N TYR A 154 16.77 -10.26 -4.56
CA TYR A 154 17.64 -10.10 -5.73
C TYR A 154 19.11 -9.92 -5.32
N ASN A 155 20.01 -10.35 -6.20
CA ASN A 155 21.48 -10.15 -6.19
C ASN A 155 22.12 -10.38 -4.79
N ASP A 156 22.42 -9.31 -4.04
CA ASP A 156 23.04 -9.38 -2.72
C ASP A 156 22.04 -9.30 -1.56
N THR A 157 20.74 -9.12 -1.84
CA THR A 157 19.65 -9.00 -0.84
C THR A 157 18.79 -10.24 -0.84
N THR A 158 19.38 -11.40 -0.52
CA THR A 158 18.77 -12.74 -0.69
C THR A 158 18.40 -13.45 0.61
N GLN A 159 18.46 -12.78 1.76
CA GLN A 159 18.09 -13.39 3.05
C GLN A 159 16.58 -13.73 3.15
N THR A 160 15.76 -13.14 2.29
CA THR A 160 14.37 -13.52 2.05
C THR A 160 14.17 -13.79 0.56
N PRO A 161 13.22 -14.66 0.16
CA PRO A 161 12.84 -14.76 -1.24
C PRO A 161 12.17 -13.46 -1.72
N HIS A 162 12.01 -13.29 -3.04
CA HIS A 162 11.25 -12.15 -3.58
C HIS A 162 9.74 -12.29 -3.33
N VAL A 163 9.23 -13.51 -3.32
CA VAL A 163 7.82 -13.84 -3.11
C VAL A 163 7.66 -14.52 -1.76
N PHE A 164 7.02 -13.83 -0.82
CA PHE A 164 6.64 -14.33 0.49
C PHE A 164 5.41 -13.56 1.01
N GLY A 165 4.96 -13.82 2.23
CA GLY A 165 3.76 -13.23 2.81
C GLY A 165 2.66 -14.29 2.94
N ASN A 166 2.95 -15.40 3.65
CA ASN A 166 1.95 -16.39 4.03
C ASN A 166 0.90 -15.77 5.00
N PRO A 167 -0.24 -16.40 5.25
CA PRO A 167 -1.29 -15.84 6.10
C PRO A 167 -0.80 -15.40 7.49
N ARG A 168 0.10 -16.17 8.14
CA ARG A 168 0.65 -15.80 9.44
C ARG A 168 1.53 -14.55 9.36
N GLU A 169 2.34 -14.43 8.32
CA GLU A 169 3.15 -13.24 8.06
C GLU A 169 2.27 -12.01 7.79
N GLN A 170 1.16 -12.20 7.06
CA GLN A 170 0.19 -11.14 6.81
C GLN A 170 -0.48 -10.63 8.10
N LEU A 171 -0.74 -11.48 9.12
CA LEU A 171 -1.25 -11.01 10.42
C LEU A 171 -0.33 -9.97 11.07
N TRP A 172 0.98 -10.08 10.84
CA TRP A 172 2.02 -9.19 11.38
C TRP A 172 2.44 -8.07 10.41
N GLY A 173 1.76 -7.92 9.27
CA GLY A 173 2.13 -6.96 8.23
C GLY A 173 3.53 -7.20 7.66
N PHE A 174 4.02 -8.45 7.71
CA PHE A 174 5.33 -8.81 7.15
C PHE A 174 5.17 -9.31 5.73
N GLY A 175 5.75 -8.59 4.78
CA GLY A 175 5.68 -8.92 3.37
C GLY A 175 6.71 -8.17 2.54
N PRO A 176 6.89 -8.58 1.27
CA PRO A 176 7.96 -8.02 0.43
C PRO A 176 7.80 -6.51 0.20
N LEU A 177 6.59 -5.98 0.02
CA LEU A 177 6.38 -4.53 -0.13
C LEU A 177 6.87 -3.77 1.09
N GLY A 178 6.51 -4.22 2.30
CA GLY A 178 6.89 -3.56 3.54
C GLY A 178 8.39 -3.56 3.77
N LEU A 179 9.02 -4.73 3.59
CA LEU A 179 10.47 -4.86 3.74
C LEU A 179 11.23 -4.03 2.70
N GLN A 180 10.73 -3.97 1.47
CA GLN A 180 11.31 -3.20 0.37
C GLN A 180 11.16 -1.69 0.58
N LEU A 181 10.00 -1.22 1.05
CA LEU A 181 9.80 0.19 1.41
C LEU A 181 10.70 0.60 2.58
N TRP A 182 10.84 -0.29 3.58
CA TRP A 182 11.78 -0.06 4.68
C TRP A 182 13.22 0.04 4.19
N ASN A 183 13.66 -0.88 3.32
CA ASN A 183 14.98 -0.83 2.69
C ASN A 183 15.19 0.50 1.95
N SER A 184 14.18 0.99 1.23
CA SER A 184 14.25 2.27 0.53
C SER A 184 14.40 3.46 1.49
N ILE A 185 13.66 3.48 2.62
CA ILE A 185 13.82 4.50 3.66
C ILE A 185 15.22 4.46 4.26
N ARG A 186 15.77 3.26 4.51
CA ARG A 186 17.12 3.09 5.04
C ARG A 186 18.20 3.43 4.00
N ALA A 187 17.94 3.21 2.72
CA ALA A 187 18.79 3.69 1.62
C ALA A 187 18.84 5.22 1.57
N VAL A 188 17.72 5.91 1.83
CA VAL A 188 17.72 7.38 2.00
C VAL A 188 18.58 7.79 3.20
N ASP A 189 18.46 7.09 4.35
CA ASP A 189 19.31 7.37 5.53
C ASP A 189 20.80 7.20 5.19
N PHE A 190 21.15 6.14 4.46
CA PHE A 190 22.51 5.86 4.03
C PHE A 190 23.07 6.98 3.14
N VAL A 191 22.35 7.29 2.06
CA VAL A 191 22.82 8.27 1.07
C VAL A 191 22.89 9.67 1.69
N ALA A 192 21.89 10.07 2.48
CA ALA A 192 21.89 11.37 3.14
C ALA A 192 23.02 11.53 4.17
N GLY A 193 23.56 10.42 4.69
CA GLY A 193 24.69 10.40 5.63
C GLY A 193 26.07 10.42 4.99
N LEU A 194 26.17 10.29 3.66
CA LEU A 194 27.47 10.33 2.97
C LEU A 194 28.08 11.73 2.99
N PRO A 195 29.41 11.86 3.21
CA PRO A 195 30.06 13.16 3.37
C PRO A 195 30.06 14.01 2.09
N ASP A 196 30.02 13.38 0.94
CA ASP A 196 30.00 14.00 -0.40
C ASP A 196 28.59 14.23 -0.96
N VAL A 197 27.54 13.96 -0.18
CA VAL A 197 26.13 14.17 -0.58
C VAL A 197 25.54 15.43 0.04
N ASP A 198 24.80 16.17 -0.75
CA ASP A 198 23.89 17.21 -0.29
C ASP A 198 22.52 16.59 0.02
N ALA A 199 22.26 16.35 1.28
CA ALA A 199 21.02 15.72 1.76
C ALA A 199 19.74 16.54 1.46
N ALA A 200 19.87 17.83 1.09
CA ALA A 200 18.75 18.67 0.68
C ALA A 200 18.34 18.45 -0.79
N ARG A 201 19.18 17.76 -1.59
CA ARG A 201 18.97 17.55 -3.04
C ARG A 201 18.94 16.07 -3.38
N LEU A 202 17.93 15.35 -2.87
CA LEU A 202 17.74 13.93 -3.14
C LEU A 202 16.65 13.72 -4.19
N GLY A 203 16.94 12.88 -5.18
CA GLY A 203 16.00 12.44 -6.19
C GLY A 203 15.85 10.92 -6.21
N ALA A 204 14.82 10.44 -6.93
CA ALA A 204 14.61 9.02 -7.08
C ALA A 204 14.04 8.68 -8.46
N THR A 205 14.51 7.58 -9.07
CA THR A 205 14.02 7.10 -10.37
C THR A 205 14.14 5.59 -10.51
N ALA A 206 13.11 4.98 -11.08
CA ALA A 206 13.10 3.59 -11.49
C ALA A 206 11.92 3.32 -12.43
N ALA A 207 11.86 2.14 -13.04
CA ALA A 207 10.76 1.69 -13.87
C ALA A 207 10.05 0.48 -13.24
N SER A 208 8.77 0.25 -13.63
CA SER A 208 8.03 -0.95 -13.26
C SER A 208 7.90 -1.11 -11.74
N GLY A 209 8.15 -2.30 -11.19
CA GLY A 209 8.17 -2.53 -9.74
C GLY A 209 9.14 -1.62 -8.98
N GLY A 210 10.22 -1.17 -9.61
CA GLY A 210 11.10 -0.13 -9.07
C GLY A 210 10.40 1.23 -8.98
N ALA A 211 9.55 1.59 -9.96
CA ALA A 211 8.76 2.81 -9.90
C ALA A 211 7.70 2.75 -8.79
N THR A 212 7.14 1.56 -8.51
CA THR A 212 6.29 1.36 -7.33
C THR A 212 7.04 1.70 -6.05
N GLN A 213 8.30 1.27 -5.90
CA GLN A 213 9.13 1.67 -4.76
C GLN A 213 9.32 3.19 -4.69
N ILE A 214 9.57 3.84 -5.84
CA ILE A 214 9.83 5.27 -5.90
C ILE A 214 8.61 6.09 -5.47
N PHE A 215 7.43 5.83 -6.03
CA PHE A 215 6.28 6.65 -5.67
C PHE A 215 5.79 6.37 -4.25
N LEU A 216 5.89 5.12 -3.74
CA LEU A 216 5.57 4.81 -2.35
C LEU A 216 6.58 5.44 -1.38
N LEU A 217 7.89 5.35 -1.68
CA LEU A 217 8.93 6.04 -0.89
C LEU A 217 8.66 7.54 -0.85
N THR A 218 8.41 8.17 -2.00
CA THR A 218 8.17 9.61 -2.10
C THR A 218 6.88 10.03 -1.38
N ALA A 219 5.88 9.14 -1.31
CA ALA A 219 4.64 9.39 -0.57
C ALA A 219 4.83 9.42 0.95
N VAL A 220 5.84 8.71 1.49
CA VAL A 220 6.06 8.56 2.95
C VAL A 220 7.34 9.24 3.46
N ASP A 221 8.23 9.67 2.57
CA ASP A 221 9.52 10.31 2.92
C ASP A 221 9.72 11.62 2.15
N ASP A 222 9.54 12.74 2.83
CA ASP A 222 9.62 14.08 2.23
C ASP A 222 11.07 14.53 1.92
N ARG A 223 12.08 13.72 2.26
CA ARG A 223 13.47 13.98 1.88
C ARG A 223 13.71 13.79 0.38
N ILE A 224 12.91 12.97 -0.30
CA ILE A 224 12.94 12.88 -1.77
C ILE A 224 12.31 14.14 -2.35
N LYS A 225 13.13 14.94 -3.03
CA LYS A 225 12.72 16.24 -3.57
C LYS A 225 12.24 16.18 -5.01
N VAL A 226 12.76 15.23 -5.81
CA VAL A 226 12.42 15.07 -7.23
C VAL A 226 12.19 13.60 -7.52
N ALA A 227 11.10 13.26 -8.22
CA ALA A 227 10.76 11.88 -8.55
C ALA A 227 10.51 11.69 -10.05
N VAL A 228 11.06 10.60 -10.60
CA VAL A 228 10.83 10.18 -11.99
C VAL A 228 10.43 8.70 -12.02
N PRO A 229 9.16 8.38 -11.70
CA PRO A 229 8.62 7.03 -11.88
C PRO A 229 8.34 6.76 -13.37
N VAL A 230 8.82 5.62 -13.87
CA VAL A 230 8.69 5.22 -15.28
C VAL A 230 7.77 4.02 -15.42
N ASN A 231 6.76 4.12 -16.27
CA ASN A 231 5.86 3.03 -16.68
C ASN A 231 5.14 2.32 -15.53
N MET A 232 4.62 3.06 -14.52
CA MET A 232 3.93 2.42 -13.39
C MET A 232 2.78 3.22 -12.78
N ILE A 233 2.72 4.54 -12.94
CA ILE A 233 1.53 5.29 -12.53
C ILE A 233 0.46 5.06 -13.59
N SER A 234 -0.53 4.23 -13.27
CA SER A 234 -1.56 3.78 -14.22
C SER A 234 -2.93 3.64 -13.52
N ALA A 235 -3.99 3.90 -14.28
CA ALA A 235 -5.37 3.65 -13.87
C ALA A 235 -5.85 2.22 -14.21
N ILE A 236 -5.16 1.52 -15.12
CA ILE A 236 -5.62 0.22 -15.67
C ILE A 236 -4.78 -0.98 -15.19
N MET A 237 -3.69 -0.78 -14.45
CA MET A 237 -2.90 -1.85 -13.85
C MET A 237 -2.17 -1.35 -12.60
N GLN A 238 -2.22 -2.13 -11.52
CA GLN A 238 -1.78 -1.70 -10.20
C GLN A 238 -0.54 -2.45 -9.67
N GLY A 239 0.02 -3.35 -10.46
CA GLY A 239 1.18 -4.17 -10.10
C GLY A 239 0.94 -5.65 -10.23
N GLY A 240 1.96 -6.39 -10.65
CA GLY A 240 1.93 -7.82 -10.94
C GLY A 240 2.66 -8.70 -9.91
N SER A 241 3.23 -8.12 -8.85
CA SER A 241 4.07 -8.80 -7.87
C SER A 241 3.64 -8.50 -6.42
N PRO A 242 3.91 -9.38 -5.44
CA PRO A 242 3.58 -9.11 -4.04
C PRO A 242 4.37 -7.92 -3.45
N CYS A 243 5.53 -7.57 -4.02
CA CYS A 243 6.27 -6.36 -3.63
C CYS A 243 5.59 -5.05 -4.07
N GLU A 244 4.50 -5.14 -4.83
CA GLU A 244 3.67 -4.03 -5.30
C GLU A 244 2.26 -4.07 -4.70
N ASN A 245 1.87 -5.17 -4.04
CA ASN A 245 0.49 -5.51 -3.67
C ASN A 245 0.35 -6.02 -2.23
N ALA A 246 0.68 -5.22 -1.23
CA ALA A 246 0.40 -5.56 0.16
C ALA A 246 -1.10 -5.51 0.47
N PRO A 247 -1.63 -6.39 1.36
CA PRO A 247 -3.01 -6.31 1.82
C PRO A 247 -3.35 -4.92 2.38
N GLY A 248 -4.52 -4.39 1.99
CA GLY A 248 -5.01 -3.08 2.42
C GLY A 248 -4.39 -1.87 1.75
N LEU A 249 -3.35 -2.06 0.93
CA LEU A 249 -2.65 -0.94 0.28
C LEU A 249 -3.59 -0.06 -0.56
N ARG A 250 -4.54 -0.68 -1.24
CA ARG A 250 -5.42 0.00 -2.21
C ARG A 250 -6.90 -0.01 -1.83
N PHE A 251 -7.21 0.03 -0.53
CA PHE A 251 -8.58 0.32 -0.12
C PHE A 251 -8.98 1.72 -0.56
N ASP A 252 -9.99 1.81 -1.45
CA ASP A 252 -10.49 3.07 -2.02
C ASP A 252 -9.41 3.97 -2.68
N THR A 253 -8.33 3.38 -3.22
CA THR A 253 -7.22 4.10 -3.85
C THR A 253 -6.49 3.24 -4.88
N PHE A 254 -5.58 3.84 -5.66
CA PHE A 254 -4.79 3.18 -6.70
C PHE A 254 -3.56 4.01 -7.08
N ASN A 255 -2.73 3.54 -8.02
CA ASN A 255 -1.41 4.11 -8.30
C ASN A 255 -1.42 5.61 -8.65
N VAL A 256 -2.48 6.11 -9.29
CA VAL A 256 -2.60 7.55 -9.62
C VAL A 256 -2.64 8.40 -8.35
N ASP A 257 -3.32 7.95 -7.29
CA ASP A 257 -3.35 8.67 -6.03
C ASP A 257 -1.96 8.76 -5.37
N PHE A 258 -1.15 7.69 -5.47
CA PHE A 258 0.24 7.71 -4.98
C PHE A 258 1.10 8.67 -5.81
N GLY A 259 0.88 8.76 -7.12
CA GLY A 259 1.47 9.78 -7.97
C GLY A 259 1.10 11.21 -7.54
N ARG A 260 -0.16 11.43 -7.20
CA ARG A 260 -0.68 12.70 -6.67
C ARG A 260 -0.03 13.10 -5.34
N MET A 261 0.34 12.13 -4.49
CA MET A 261 1.02 12.40 -3.20
C MET A 261 2.42 13.00 -3.36
N ILE A 262 3.00 12.99 -4.55
CA ILE A 262 4.30 13.63 -4.85
C ILE A 262 4.14 15.16 -4.85
N ALA A 263 2.98 15.69 -5.25
CA ALA A 263 2.72 17.11 -5.27
C ALA A 263 2.98 17.79 -3.90
N PRO A 264 3.54 19.01 -3.88
CA PRO A 264 3.91 19.87 -5.01
C PRO A 264 5.36 19.70 -5.53
N ARG A 265 6.06 18.62 -5.14
CA ARG A 265 7.46 18.36 -5.53
C ARG A 265 7.57 18.05 -7.02
N PRO A 266 8.70 18.38 -7.67
CA PRO A 266 8.93 18.06 -9.08
C PRO A 266 8.71 16.58 -9.40
N LEU A 267 7.85 16.32 -10.39
CA LEU A 267 7.46 15.00 -10.87
C LEU A 267 7.56 14.95 -12.40
N LEU A 268 8.33 14.01 -12.94
CA LEU A 268 8.26 13.63 -14.35
C LEU A 268 7.63 12.25 -14.47
N MET A 269 6.48 12.16 -15.14
CA MET A 269 5.83 10.90 -15.48
C MET A 269 6.29 10.45 -16.87
N ILE A 270 7.06 9.36 -16.93
CA ILE A 270 7.44 8.74 -18.20
C ILE A 270 6.58 7.50 -18.40
N SER A 271 5.93 7.41 -19.57
CA SER A 271 5.02 6.33 -19.94
C SER A 271 5.43 5.68 -21.28
N ALA A 272 4.88 4.51 -21.58
CA ALA A 272 5.05 3.80 -22.84
C ALA A 272 3.70 3.61 -23.55
N SER A 273 3.70 3.75 -24.89
CA SER A 273 2.49 3.52 -25.71
C SER A 273 2.08 2.04 -25.75
N GLY A 274 3.03 1.13 -25.57
CA GLY A 274 2.85 -0.31 -25.70
C GLY A 274 2.69 -1.07 -24.37
N ASP A 275 2.36 -0.39 -23.26
CA ASP A 275 2.09 -1.04 -21.97
C ASP A 275 0.86 -0.47 -21.25
N TRP A 276 0.69 -0.78 -19.98
CA TRP A 276 -0.44 -0.33 -19.15
C TRP A 276 -0.41 1.17 -18.82
N THR A 277 0.62 1.92 -19.22
CA THR A 277 0.68 3.38 -19.09
C THR A 277 0.30 4.11 -20.37
N ARG A 278 -0.27 3.41 -21.36
CA ARG A 278 -0.64 3.98 -22.66
C ARG A 278 -1.63 5.15 -22.60
N ASN A 279 -2.46 5.21 -21.56
CA ASN A 279 -3.43 6.27 -21.37
C ASN A 279 -2.86 7.51 -20.65
N ASN A 280 -1.57 7.48 -20.26
CA ASN A 280 -1.00 8.42 -19.29
C ASN A 280 -1.25 9.88 -19.66
N LEU A 281 -1.04 10.25 -20.92
CA LEU A 281 -1.17 11.66 -21.36
C LEU A 281 -2.63 12.18 -21.34
N VAL A 282 -3.62 11.28 -21.46
CA VAL A 282 -5.03 11.65 -21.59
C VAL A 282 -5.86 11.37 -20.33
N GLU A 283 -5.38 10.54 -19.41
CA GLU A 283 -6.12 10.12 -18.22
C GLU A 283 -5.35 10.41 -16.91
N GLU A 284 -4.20 9.78 -16.70
CA GLU A 284 -3.49 9.82 -15.41
C GLU A 284 -2.79 11.16 -15.19
N VAL A 285 -2.10 11.69 -16.18
CA VAL A 285 -1.40 12.99 -16.08
C VAL A 285 -2.38 14.14 -15.82
N PRO A 286 -3.51 14.28 -16.54
CA PRO A 286 -4.52 15.28 -16.20
C PRO A 286 -5.02 15.16 -14.76
N ALA A 287 -5.26 13.95 -14.26
CA ALA A 287 -5.72 13.72 -12.89
C ALA A 287 -4.67 14.12 -11.84
N VAL A 288 -3.39 13.78 -12.06
CA VAL A 288 -2.29 14.19 -11.17
C VAL A 288 -2.11 15.70 -11.23
N LYS A 289 -2.14 16.31 -12.43
CA LYS A 289 -1.96 17.74 -12.66
C LYS A 289 -2.99 18.59 -11.90
N ARG A 290 -4.25 18.15 -11.81
CA ARG A 290 -5.27 18.82 -10.98
C ARG A 290 -4.85 18.96 -9.51
N THR A 291 -4.08 18.00 -8.97
CA THR A 291 -3.54 18.13 -7.62
C THR A 291 -2.45 19.21 -7.54
N TYR A 292 -1.61 19.32 -8.58
CA TYR A 292 -0.63 20.40 -8.67
C TYR A 292 -1.28 21.78 -8.81
N GLU A 293 -2.42 21.88 -9.49
CA GLU A 293 -3.24 23.10 -9.58
C GLU A 293 -3.68 23.56 -8.19
N LEU A 294 -4.08 22.64 -7.30
CA LEU A 294 -4.44 22.99 -5.91
C LEU A 294 -3.28 23.61 -5.10
N TYR A 295 -2.05 23.36 -5.50
CA TYR A 295 -0.83 23.91 -4.86
C TYR A 295 -0.25 25.12 -5.62
N ASP A 296 -0.88 25.59 -6.70
CA ASP A 296 -0.30 26.57 -7.64
C ASP A 296 1.07 26.15 -8.19
N ALA A 297 1.29 24.84 -8.37
CA ALA A 297 2.58 24.25 -8.69
C ALA A 297 2.60 23.46 -10.02
N VAL A 298 1.77 23.83 -10.99
CA VAL A 298 1.62 23.12 -12.28
C VAL A 298 2.94 23.03 -13.05
N ALA A 299 3.83 24.01 -12.89
CA ALA A 299 5.16 23.99 -13.51
C ALA A 299 6.10 22.91 -12.97
N GLN A 300 5.72 22.23 -11.87
CA GLN A 300 6.50 21.16 -11.25
C GLN A 300 6.14 19.76 -11.75
N ILE A 301 5.10 19.61 -12.57
CA ILE A 301 4.76 18.33 -13.20
C ILE A 301 5.02 18.39 -14.70
N GLU A 302 5.80 17.41 -15.17
CA GLU A 302 6.04 17.17 -16.59
C GLU A 302 5.69 15.71 -16.92
N ALA A 303 5.39 15.45 -18.18
CA ALA A 303 5.09 14.09 -18.65
C ALA A 303 5.57 13.89 -20.09
N THR A 304 6.01 12.67 -20.39
CA THR A 304 6.34 12.25 -21.74
C THR A 304 5.93 10.80 -21.97
N GLN A 305 5.54 10.46 -23.18
CA GLN A 305 5.25 9.10 -23.59
C GLN A 305 6.25 8.65 -24.65
N ILE A 306 6.84 7.49 -24.43
CA ILE A 306 7.77 6.86 -25.36
C ILE A 306 7.01 5.83 -26.20
N ASP A 307 7.13 5.90 -27.52
CA ASP A 307 6.56 4.91 -28.42
C ASP A 307 7.41 3.63 -28.40
N ALA A 308 7.10 2.75 -27.47
CA ALA A 308 7.81 1.50 -27.21
C ALA A 308 6.96 0.56 -26.33
N PRO A 309 7.27 -0.75 -26.31
CA PRO A 309 6.83 -1.64 -25.26
C PRO A 309 7.32 -1.21 -23.88
N HIS A 310 6.95 -1.93 -22.82
CA HIS A 310 7.40 -1.70 -21.45
C HIS A 310 8.93 -1.60 -21.34
N ASN A 311 9.44 -0.49 -20.80
CA ASN A 311 10.86 -0.17 -20.89
C ASN A 311 11.38 0.79 -19.81
N TYR A 312 12.69 0.96 -19.73
CA TYR A 312 13.44 2.13 -19.33
C TYR A 312 14.62 2.27 -20.32
N ASN A 313 14.29 2.37 -21.61
CA ASN A 313 15.22 2.41 -22.72
C ASN A 313 15.98 3.75 -22.79
N LEU A 314 16.80 3.91 -23.82
CA LEU A 314 17.60 5.12 -24.01
C LEU A 314 16.74 6.39 -24.12
N ALA A 315 15.61 6.34 -24.82
CA ALA A 315 14.73 7.49 -24.98
C ALA A 315 14.12 7.93 -23.63
N SER A 316 13.64 6.96 -22.82
CA SER A 316 13.15 7.23 -21.47
C SER A 316 14.23 7.81 -20.57
N ARG A 317 15.48 7.31 -20.66
CA ARG A 317 16.61 7.83 -19.88
C ARG A 317 17.00 9.25 -20.33
N ASN A 318 17.00 9.52 -21.62
CA ASN A 318 17.28 10.85 -22.15
C ASN A 318 16.17 11.88 -21.84
N ALA A 319 14.96 11.45 -21.55
CA ALA A 319 13.92 12.32 -20.99
C ALA A 319 14.16 12.64 -19.50
N MET A 320 14.70 11.69 -18.73
CA MET A 320 14.95 11.83 -17.31
C MET A 320 16.14 12.74 -16.98
N TYR A 321 17.27 12.63 -17.71
CA TYR A 321 18.48 13.38 -17.39
C TYR A 321 18.27 14.90 -17.36
N PRO A 322 17.65 15.54 -18.37
CA PRO A 322 17.35 16.98 -18.33
C PRO A 322 16.50 17.39 -17.13
N PHE A 323 15.53 16.57 -16.76
CA PHE A 323 14.64 16.87 -15.65
C PHE A 323 15.39 16.92 -14.31
N PHE A 324 16.26 15.95 -14.04
CA PHE A 324 17.11 16.02 -12.85
C PHE A 324 18.11 17.17 -12.93
N ALA A 325 18.69 17.46 -14.09
CA ALA A 325 19.61 18.58 -14.24
C ALA A 325 18.93 19.92 -13.94
N LYS A 326 17.71 20.12 -14.40
CA LYS A 326 16.87 21.29 -14.09
C LYS A 326 16.62 21.44 -12.60
N HIS A 327 16.14 20.38 -11.94
CA HIS A 327 15.60 20.49 -10.57
C HIS A 327 16.63 20.24 -9.46
N LEU A 328 17.69 19.45 -9.70
CA LEU A 328 18.69 19.13 -8.68
C LEU A 328 20.04 19.82 -8.90
N LEU A 329 20.47 20.02 -10.16
CA LEU A 329 21.70 20.75 -10.47
C LEU A 329 21.45 22.23 -10.72
N GLN A 330 20.19 22.64 -10.97
CA GLN A 330 19.82 23.99 -11.39
C GLN A 330 20.62 24.41 -12.66
N ALA A 331 20.78 23.47 -13.58
CA ALA A 331 21.55 23.65 -14.79
C ALA A 331 20.92 24.72 -15.69
N ALA A 332 21.76 25.61 -16.24
CA ALA A 332 21.30 26.66 -17.17
C ALA A 332 20.79 26.09 -18.50
N ASN A 333 21.38 24.99 -18.97
CA ASN A 333 21.01 24.30 -20.20
C ASN A 333 20.76 22.81 -19.92
N PRO A 334 19.65 22.47 -19.26
CA PRO A 334 19.37 21.08 -18.82
C PRO A 334 19.23 20.11 -20.00
N GLU A 335 18.77 20.56 -21.17
CA GLU A 335 18.61 19.77 -22.40
C GLU A 335 19.93 19.16 -22.93
N THR A 336 21.07 19.70 -22.53
CA THR A 336 22.40 19.17 -22.90
C THR A 336 22.79 17.89 -22.14
N TYR A 337 22.05 17.56 -21.08
CA TYR A 337 22.27 16.36 -20.28
C TYR A 337 21.65 15.15 -20.97
N GLN A 338 22.48 14.38 -21.66
CA GLN A 338 22.11 13.21 -22.44
C GLN A 338 23.02 12.02 -22.09
N GLU A 339 22.55 10.81 -22.37
CA GLU A 339 23.35 9.61 -22.18
C GLU A 339 24.54 9.57 -23.16
N LYS A 340 25.72 9.34 -22.61
CA LYS A 340 26.97 9.12 -23.39
C LYS A 340 27.33 7.64 -23.33
N SER A 341 28.09 7.17 -24.30
CA SER A 341 28.61 5.81 -24.35
C SER A 341 29.35 5.43 -23.06
N PHE A 342 29.20 4.19 -22.65
CA PHE A 342 29.77 3.65 -21.40
C PHE A 342 30.18 2.19 -21.60
N ASN A 343 31.10 1.72 -20.75
CA ASN A 343 31.44 0.31 -20.65
C ASN A 343 30.83 -0.26 -19.36
N LEU A 344 30.48 -1.54 -19.42
CA LEU A 344 29.97 -2.27 -18.26
C LEU A 344 31.11 -2.96 -17.51
N GLU A 345 30.96 -3.07 -16.21
CA GLU A 345 31.82 -3.91 -15.39
C GLU A 345 31.32 -5.37 -15.39
N GLY A 346 32.20 -6.30 -15.09
CA GLY A 346 31.83 -7.70 -14.92
C GLY A 346 30.88 -7.91 -13.73
N LEU A 347 29.96 -8.87 -13.83
CA LEU A 347 29.01 -9.16 -12.73
C LEU A 347 29.73 -9.45 -11.39
N ALA A 348 30.86 -10.14 -11.44
CA ALA A 348 31.68 -10.44 -10.27
C ALA A 348 32.21 -9.18 -9.56
N ASP A 349 32.51 -8.15 -10.34
CA ASP A 349 33.01 -6.89 -9.82
C ASP A 349 31.91 -6.01 -9.21
N MET A 350 30.67 -6.31 -9.54
CA MET A 350 29.51 -5.54 -9.09
C MET A 350 28.79 -6.16 -7.89
N LEU A 351 28.87 -7.48 -7.70
CA LEU A 351 28.20 -8.19 -6.60
C LEU A 351 29.01 -8.08 -5.31
N ALA A 352 28.39 -7.58 -4.24
CA ALA A 352 29.00 -7.42 -2.94
C ALA A 352 29.31 -8.77 -2.26
N LEU A 353 28.48 -9.78 -2.51
CA LEU A 353 28.63 -11.11 -1.95
C LEU A 353 29.34 -12.12 -2.89
N HIS A 354 29.86 -11.67 -4.04
CA HIS A 354 30.66 -12.54 -4.88
C HIS A 354 31.93 -13.00 -4.13
N LYS A 355 32.07 -14.33 -3.91
CA LYS A 355 33.12 -14.95 -3.10
C LYS A 355 33.22 -14.42 -1.66
N ARG A 356 32.11 -13.89 -1.13
CA ARG A 356 31.96 -13.44 0.26
C ARG A 356 30.68 -14.00 0.86
N THR A 357 30.68 -14.17 2.18
CA THR A 357 29.48 -14.47 2.96
C THR A 357 28.88 -13.18 3.53
N LEU A 358 27.63 -13.24 3.92
CA LEU A 358 27.02 -12.19 4.71
C LEU A 358 27.81 -11.95 6.02
N PRO A 359 27.77 -10.74 6.60
CA PRO A 359 28.41 -10.43 7.86
C PRO A 359 28.00 -11.37 9.00
N LEU A 360 28.89 -11.56 9.96
CA LEU A 360 28.59 -12.36 11.15
C LEU A 360 27.34 -11.84 11.87
N GLY A 361 26.45 -12.75 12.24
CA GLY A 361 25.15 -12.39 12.84
C GLY A 361 24.05 -12.09 11.82
N ALA A 362 24.28 -12.34 10.53
CA ALA A 362 23.22 -12.31 9.54
C ALA A 362 22.14 -13.36 9.85
N LEU A 363 20.88 -12.94 9.77
CA LEU A 363 19.73 -13.76 10.10
C LEU A 363 19.21 -14.54 8.89
N THR A 364 18.69 -15.73 9.14
CA THR A 364 17.90 -16.49 8.17
C THR A 364 16.48 -15.91 8.04
N TYR A 365 15.78 -16.26 6.97
CA TYR A 365 14.41 -15.79 6.75
C TYR A 365 13.47 -16.01 7.94
N PRO A 366 13.37 -17.22 8.54
CA PRO A 366 12.54 -17.42 9.72
C PRO A 366 12.95 -16.56 10.93
N GLN A 367 14.25 -16.30 11.10
CA GLN A 367 14.76 -15.45 12.17
C GLN A 367 14.42 -13.98 11.95
N ILE A 368 14.43 -13.51 10.69
CA ILE A 368 14.00 -12.14 10.32
C ILE A 368 12.52 -11.96 10.67
N PHE A 369 11.66 -12.92 10.33
CA PHE A 369 10.24 -12.86 10.69
C PHE A 369 10.04 -12.89 12.21
N ALA A 370 10.71 -13.78 12.93
CA ALA A 370 10.62 -13.84 14.39
C ALA A 370 11.07 -12.52 15.05
N GLN A 371 12.14 -11.91 14.54
CA GLN A 371 12.60 -10.59 15.00
C GLN A 371 11.58 -9.48 14.68
N TRP A 372 10.96 -9.50 13.48
CA TRP A 372 9.90 -8.57 13.12
C TRP A 372 8.73 -8.64 14.09
N VAL A 373 8.25 -9.84 14.41
CA VAL A 373 7.19 -10.08 15.40
C VAL A 373 7.59 -9.53 16.78
N THR A 374 8.79 -9.88 17.26
CA THR A 374 9.29 -9.43 18.57
C THR A 374 9.41 -7.91 18.65
N ALA A 375 9.91 -7.28 17.59
CA ALA A 375 10.02 -5.81 17.51
C ALA A 375 8.63 -5.15 17.48
N ALA A 376 7.70 -5.75 16.73
CA ALA A 376 6.32 -5.30 16.67
C ALA A 376 5.65 -5.34 18.04
N GLN A 377 5.75 -6.47 18.76
CA GLN A 377 5.15 -6.66 20.09
C GLN A 377 5.59 -5.60 21.10
N LYS A 378 6.85 -5.17 21.07
CA LYS A 378 7.36 -4.10 21.94
C LYS A 378 6.71 -2.73 21.68
N GLN A 379 6.16 -2.52 20.49
CA GLN A 379 5.55 -1.26 20.05
C GLN A 379 4.02 -1.27 20.16
N LEU A 380 3.41 -2.38 20.59
CA LEU A 380 1.96 -2.48 20.67
C LEU A 380 1.41 -1.54 21.75
N GLN A 381 0.49 -0.68 21.31
CA GLN A 381 -0.34 0.17 22.16
C GLN A 381 -1.75 0.15 21.57
N PRO A 382 -2.82 0.08 22.38
CA PRO A 382 -4.20 0.15 21.88
C PRO A 382 -4.42 1.41 21.05
N SER A 383 -4.86 1.25 19.78
CA SER A 383 -5.09 2.36 18.85
C SER A 383 -6.26 2.07 17.92
N ARG A 384 -7.36 2.84 18.09
CA ARG A 384 -8.50 2.78 17.16
C ARG A 384 -8.10 3.07 15.73
N GLU A 385 -7.22 4.04 15.53
CA GLU A 385 -6.75 4.41 14.19
C GLU A 385 -6.03 3.25 13.49
N ARG A 386 -5.11 2.55 14.18
CA ARG A 386 -4.40 1.40 13.59
C ARG A 386 -5.35 0.25 13.28
N LEU A 387 -6.28 -0.06 14.18
CA LEU A 387 -7.31 -1.06 13.90
C LEU A 387 -8.17 -0.64 12.70
N ALA A 388 -8.68 0.59 12.67
CA ALA A 388 -9.50 1.08 11.57
C ALA A 388 -8.80 1.02 10.22
N LEU A 389 -7.48 1.28 10.17
CA LEU A 389 -6.67 1.19 8.95
C LEU A 389 -6.57 -0.25 8.42
N VAL A 390 -6.26 -1.24 9.28
CA VAL A 390 -6.13 -2.64 8.82
C VAL A 390 -7.47 -3.25 8.43
N PHE A 391 -8.57 -2.84 9.06
CA PHE A 391 -9.92 -3.23 8.65
C PHE A 391 -10.41 -2.45 7.42
N GLY A 392 -9.80 -1.34 7.08
CA GLY A 392 -10.27 -0.44 6.01
C GLY A 392 -11.65 0.15 6.30
N LEU A 393 -11.95 0.49 7.56
CA LEU A 393 -13.29 0.91 7.96
C LEU A 393 -13.69 2.27 7.41
N ASP A 394 -14.98 2.39 7.18
CA ASP A 394 -15.65 3.64 6.88
C ASP A 394 -16.75 3.90 7.92
N THR A 395 -16.50 4.83 8.80
CA THR A 395 -17.44 5.28 9.85
C THR A 395 -18.00 6.68 9.57
N THR A 396 -17.70 7.24 8.40
CA THR A 396 -18.06 8.62 8.03
C THR A 396 -19.20 8.71 7.01
N SER A 397 -19.38 7.69 6.18
CA SER A 397 -20.50 7.64 5.23
C SER A 397 -21.83 7.59 5.95
N LYS A 398 -22.78 8.40 5.49
CA LYS A 398 -24.16 8.40 5.99
C LYS A 398 -24.80 7.03 5.75
N VAL A 399 -25.46 6.50 6.77
CA VAL A 399 -26.23 5.26 6.66
C VAL A 399 -27.66 5.56 6.29
N THR A 400 -28.14 4.94 5.23
CA THR A 400 -29.54 4.95 4.79
C THR A 400 -30.21 3.61 5.11
N SER A 401 -31.53 3.61 5.21
CA SER A 401 -32.30 2.40 5.43
C SER A 401 -33.50 2.31 4.49
N SER A 402 -33.88 1.09 4.15
CA SER A 402 -35.12 0.77 3.46
C SER A 402 -35.76 -0.48 4.06
N THR A 403 -37.09 -0.63 3.90
CA THR A 403 -37.81 -1.81 4.37
C THR A 403 -38.18 -2.69 3.19
N GLN A 404 -37.93 -4.00 3.29
CA GLN A 404 -38.30 -5.00 2.27
C GLN A 404 -38.99 -6.17 2.98
N GLY A 405 -40.31 -6.15 3.04
CA GLY A 405 -41.10 -7.05 3.90
C GLY A 405 -40.74 -6.86 5.36
N GLU A 406 -40.27 -7.91 6.04
CA GLU A 406 -39.81 -7.85 7.43
C GLU A 406 -38.33 -7.38 7.56
N LEU A 407 -37.62 -7.22 6.45
CA LEU A 407 -36.21 -6.89 6.47
C LEU A 407 -36.00 -5.36 6.51
N THR A 408 -35.20 -4.91 7.45
CA THR A 408 -34.53 -3.62 7.42
C THR A 408 -33.22 -3.79 6.64
N VAL A 409 -33.05 -3.06 5.56
CA VAL A 409 -31.84 -3.05 4.74
C VAL A 409 -31.11 -1.74 4.99
N LEU A 410 -29.88 -1.84 5.47
CA LEU A 410 -28.98 -0.70 5.70
C LEU A 410 -27.93 -0.64 4.60
N SER A 411 -27.59 0.57 4.15
CA SER A 411 -26.54 0.81 3.17
C SER A 411 -25.79 2.09 3.52
N ARG A 412 -24.48 2.10 3.32
CA ARG A 412 -23.68 3.31 3.39
C ARG A 412 -23.74 4.05 2.06
N GLU A 413 -23.98 5.33 2.12
CA GLU A 413 -24.13 6.17 0.91
C GLU A 413 -22.89 6.08 0.03
N GLY A 414 -23.07 5.79 -1.26
CA GLY A 414 -22.00 5.65 -2.25
C GLY A 414 -21.14 4.39 -2.14
N ARG A 415 -21.49 3.40 -1.24
CA ARG A 415 -20.69 2.19 -1.04
C ARG A 415 -21.26 0.94 -1.70
N GLY A 416 -22.54 0.92 -2.01
CA GLY A 416 -23.22 -0.22 -2.63
C GLY A 416 -23.31 -1.47 -1.75
N ASP A 417 -22.95 -1.37 -0.47
CA ASP A 417 -23.09 -2.43 0.51
C ASP A 417 -24.56 -2.62 0.93
N ARG A 418 -24.86 -3.82 1.42
CA ARG A 418 -26.22 -4.19 1.80
C ARG A 418 -26.21 -5.04 3.07
N VAL A 419 -26.54 -4.41 4.18
CA VAL A 419 -26.60 -5.05 5.50
C VAL A 419 -28.05 -5.28 5.85
N THR A 420 -28.45 -6.51 6.15
CA THR A 420 -29.84 -6.86 6.43
C THR A 420 -30.06 -7.18 7.90
N GLY A 421 -31.22 -6.82 8.42
CA GLY A 421 -31.63 -7.14 9.78
C GLY A 421 -33.14 -7.29 9.90
N VAL A 422 -33.60 -7.91 11.00
CA VAL A 422 -35.01 -8.02 11.36
C VAL A 422 -35.19 -7.29 12.68
N ALA A 423 -36.05 -6.27 12.71
CA ALA A 423 -36.43 -5.59 13.94
C ALA A 423 -37.53 -6.39 14.68
N THR A 424 -37.33 -6.71 15.97
CA THR A 424 -38.30 -7.45 16.77
C THR A 424 -39.31 -6.55 17.48
N GLY A 425 -39.21 -5.23 17.32
CA GLY A 425 -40.08 -4.22 17.88
C GLY A 425 -39.64 -2.81 17.49
N PRO A 426 -40.41 -1.78 17.91
CA PRO A 426 -40.11 -0.40 17.59
C PRO A 426 -38.86 0.11 18.33
N ASN A 427 -38.11 1.02 17.68
CA ASN A 427 -36.94 1.73 18.24
C ASN A 427 -35.91 0.80 18.94
N PRO A 428 -35.39 -0.25 18.26
CA PRO A 428 -34.47 -1.20 18.88
C PRO A 428 -33.18 -0.50 19.35
N ARG A 429 -32.67 -0.92 20.52
CA ARG A 429 -31.40 -0.47 21.09
C ARG A 429 -30.40 -1.61 21.31
N ILE A 430 -30.84 -2.83 21.01
CA ILE A 430 -30.05 -4.05 21.09
C ILE A 430 -29.77 -4.51 19.66
N ILE A 431 -28.52 -4.78 19.34
CA ILE A 431 -28.10 -5.45 18.10
C ILE A 431 -27.69 -6.87 18.50
N VAL A 432 -28.33 -7.87 17.91
CA VAL A 432 -28.01 -9.28 18.13
C VAL A 432 -27.29 -9.80 16.89
N VAL A 433 -26.12 -10.42 17.07
CA VAL A 433 -25.31 -10.99 15.98
C VAL A 433 -25.03 -12.46 16.27
N HIS A 434 -25.35 -13.29 15.30
CA HIS A 434 -25.05 -14.73 15.31
C HIS A 434 -24.24 -15.10 14.06
N PRO A 435 -23.27 -16.04 14.11
CA PRO A 435 -22.41 -16.34 12.96
C PRO A 435 -23.16 -16.94 11.76
N THR A 436 -24.33 -17.51 11.97
CA THR A 436 -25.18 -18.03 10.88
C THR A 436 -26.28 -17.06 10.46
N GLY A 437 -26.33 -15.83 11.03
CA GLY A 437 -27.27 -14.77 10.67
C GLY A 437 -28.50 -14.69 11.59
N ALA A 438 -29.42 -13.78 11.27
CA ALA A 438 -30.54 -13.39 12.09
C ALA A 438 -31.56 -14.52 12.41
N THR A 439 -31.63 -15.56 11.56
CA THR A 439 -32.59 -16.68 11.76
C THR A 439 -32.27 -17.53 12.97
N GLU A 440 -31.01 -17.71 13.30
CA GLU A 440 -30.53 -18.52 14.42
C GLU A 440 -30.27 -17.68 15.68
N ALA A 441 -30.38 -16.35 15.56
CA ALA A 441 -30.16 -15.45 16.68
C ALA A 441 -31.25 -15.61 17.74
N VAL A 442 -30.86 -15.74 19.01
CA VAL A 442 -31.79 -15.76 20.16
C VAL A 442 -32.47 -14.41 20.24
N ARG A 443 -33.81 -14.40 20.16
CA ARG A 443 -34.61 -13.18 20.24
C ARG A 443 -34.72 -12.73 21.71
N PRO A 444 -34.23 -11.54 22.06
CA PRO A 444 -34.44 -10.99 23.39
C PRO A 444 -35.92 -10.60 23.59
N LYS A 445 -36.34 -10.41 24.84
CA LYS A 445 -37.70 -9.92 25.16
C LYS A 445 -37.86 -8.44 24.75
N GLU A 446 -36.76 -7.69 24.80
CA GLU A 446 -36.70 -6.28 24.42
C GLU A 446 -36.64 -6.14 22.90
N ALA A 447 -37.02 -4.96 22.40
CA ALA A 447 -36.90 -4.63 20.99
C ALA A 447 -35.41 -4.66 20.53
N ALA A 448 -35.11 -5.48 19.54
CA ALA A 448 -33.78 -5.70 19.03
C ALA A 448 -33.74 -5.69 17.50
N LEU A 449 -32.57 -5.39 16.93
CA LEU A 449 -32.23 -5.59 15.54
C LEU A 449 -31.39 -6.87 15.42
N LEU A 450 -31.99 -7.95 14.90
CA LEU A 450 -31.29 -9.20 14.60
C LEU A 450 -30.54 -9.04 13.29
N LEU A 451 -29.22 -8.91 13.34
CA LEU A 451 -28.38 -8.55 12.19
C LEU A 451 -27.90 -9.79 11.44
N THR A 452 -27.96 -9.74 10.11
CA THR A 452 -27.29 -10.69 9.21
C THR A 452 -26.12 -9.97 8.57
N THR A 453 -24.92 -10.37 8.93
CA THR A 453 -23.68 -9.77 8.44
C THR A 453 -23.24 -10.38 7.10
N PHE A 454 -22.24 -9.78 6.48
CA PHE A 454 -21.70 -10.17 5.18
C PHE A 454 -21.39 -11.67 5.10
N GLN A 455 -21.90 -12.33 4.07
CA GLN A 455 -21.71 -13.76 3.81
C GLN A 455 -22.14 -14.68 4.97
N THR A 456 -23.17 -14.27 5.72
CA THR A 456 -23.82 -15.14 6.72
C THR A 456 -25.30 -15.32 6.40
N GLY A 457 -25.92 -16.41 6.84
CA GLY A 457 -27.35 -16.68 6.70
C GLY A 457 -27.90 -16.35 5.32
N ARG A 458 -28.93 -15.51 5.28
CA ARG A 458 -29.59 -15.06 4.02
C ARG A 458 -28.76 -14.08 3.18
N SER A 459 -27.66 -13.53 3.73
CA SER A 459 -26.72 -12.68 2.99
C SER A 459 -25.62 -13.46 2.27
N LYS A 460 -25.63 -14.79 2.35
CA LYS A 460 -24.73 -15.63 1.55
C LYS A 460 -25.08 -15.48 0.08
N ALA A 461 -24.09 -15.07 -0.71
CA ALA A 461 -24.21 -14.91 -2.15
C ALA A 461 -23.06 -15.62 -2.85
N ARG A 462 -23.33 -16.08 -4.08
CA ARG A 462 -22.28 -16.57 -4.95
C ARG A 462 -21.39 -15.38 -5.34
N ARG A 463 -20.10 -15.56 -5.27
CA ARG A 463 -19.11 -14.60 -5.77
C ARG A 463 -18.06 -15.33 -6.60
N GLU A 464 -17.39 -14.58 -7.46
CA GLU A 464 -16.23 -15.09 -8.19
C GLU A 464 -15.10 -15.46 -7.20
N SER A 465 -14.29 -16.44 -7.61
CA SER A 465 -13.07 -16.75 -6.86
C SER A 465 -12.19 -15.51 -6.72
N PRO A 466 -11.56 -15.30 -5.56
CA PRO A 466 -10.67 -14.16 -5.35
C PRO A 466 -9.60 -14.10 -6.44
N LYS A 467 -9.51 -12.97 -7.12
CA LYS A 467 -8.44 -12.68 -8.08
C LYS A 467 -7.12 -12.49 -7.35
N ARG A 468 -6.02 -12.60 -8.09
CA ARG A 468 -4.67 -12.37 -7.56
C ARG A 468 -4.61 -11.02 -6.82
N TYR A 469 -4.02 -11.01 -5.63
CA TYR A 469 -3.93 -9.83 -4.76
C TYR A 469 -5.28 -9.28 -4.28
N HIS A 470 -6.30 -10.12 -4.14
CA HIS A 470 -7.64 -9.72 -3.69
C HIS A 470 -7.61 -8.82 -2.45
N LEU A 471 -6.85 -9.18 -1.42
CA LEU A 471 -6.78 -8.44 -0.15
C LEU A 471 -6.05 -7.09 -0.25
N THR A 472 -5.38 -6.80 -1.37
CA THR A 472 -4.81 -5.46 -1.61
C THR A 472 -5.93 -4.43 -1.81
N PHE A 473 -7.03 -4.82 -2.45
CA PHE A 473 -8.13 -3.97 -2.88
C PHE A 473 -9.40 -4.18 -2.06
N ASN A 474 -9.58 -5.36 -1.50
CA ASN A 474 -10.82 -5.80 -0.85
C ASN A 474 -10.56 -6.18 0.60
N ARG A 475 -11.54 -5.90 1.44
CA ARG A 475 -11.56 -6.35 2.83
C ARG A 475 -11.74 -7.87 2.91
N SER A 476 -11.20 -8.49 3.95
CA SER A 476 -11.58 -9.87 4.30
C SER A 476 -13.06 -9.94 4.70
N ASP A 477 -13.61 -11.16 4.71
CA ASP A 477 -15.01 -11.36 5.12
C ASP A 477 -15.24 -10.88 6.56
N ASP A 478 -14.29 -11.14 7.46
CA ASP A 478 -14.38 -10.70 8.86
C ASP A 478 -14.31 -9.19 8.99
N ALA A 479 -13.48 -8.52 8.21
CA ALA A 479 -13.47 -7.05 8.17
C ALA A 479 -14.80 -6.49 7.65
N ASN A 480 -15.42 -7.11 6.66
CA ASN A 480 -16.76 -6.73 6.19
C ASN A 480 -17.85 -6.96 7.24
N ARG A 481 -17.79 -8.07 7.99
CA ARG A 481 -18.74 -8.35 9.09
C ARG A 481 -18.64 -7.32 10.21
N VAL A 482 -17.43 -6.95 10.58
CA VAL A 482 -17.18 -5.87 11.55
C VAL A 482 -17.73 -4.54 11.05
N GLN A 483 -17.52 -4.22 9.75
CA GLN A 483 -18.10 -3.03 9.14
C GLN A 483 -19.63 -3.03 9.17
N ASP A 484 -20.27 -4.17 8.94
CA ASP A 484 -21.73 -4.29 8.97
C ASP A 484 -22.30 -4.01 10.37
N ILE A 485 -21.64 -4.51 11.41
CA ILE A 485 -22.01 -4.23 12.80
C ILE A 485 -21.87 -2.73 13.10
N LEU A 486 -20.76 -2.10 12.66
CA LEU A 486 -20.58 -0.66 12.80
C LEU A 486 -21.66 0.14 12.04
N THR A 487 -22.04 -0.31 10.85
CA THR A 487 -23.13 0.30 10.07
C THR A 487 -24.44 0.26 10.84
N ALA A 488 -24.76 -0.86 11.50
CA ALA A 488 -25.94 -0.98 12.33
C ALA A 488 -25.87 -0.08 13.60
N ILE A 489 -24.71 0.02 14.25
CA ILE A 489 -24.49 0.94 15.37
C ILE A 489 -24.76 2.39 14.94
N LEU A 490 -24.16 2.82 13.82
CA LEU A 490 -24.32 4.19 13.30
C LEU A 490 -25.79 4.49 12.92
N TYR A 491 -26.49 3.51 12.34
CA TYR A 491 -27.91 3.63 12.03
C TYR A 491 -28.76 3.86 13.29
N LEU A 492 -28.59 3.04 14.33
CA LEU A 492 -29.35 3.18 15.58
C LEU A 492 -28.95 4.47 16.32
N GLN A 493 -27.69 4.86 16.29
CA GLN A 493 -27.20 6.10 16.90
C GLN A 493 -27.84 7.34 16.26
N ALA A 494 -28.02 7.33 14.92
CA ALA A 494 -28.66 8.43 14.21
C ALA A 494 -30.15 8.60 14.56
N GLN A 495 -30.82 7.52 15.03
CA GLN A 495 -32.23 7.58 15.42
C GLN A 495 -32.43 8.08 16.86
N SER A 496 -31.48 7.80 17.76
CA SER A 496 -31.60 8.18 19.19
C SER A 496 -30.22 8.16 19.86
N PRO A 497 -29.92 9.10 20.78
CA PRO A 497 -28.69 9.11 21.55
C PRO A 497 -28.65 8.06 22.68
N ALA A 498 -29.73 7.31 22.90
CA ALA A 498 -29.79 6.30 23.94
C ALA A 498 -28.72 5.21 23.76
N PRO A 499 -28.20 4.60 24.84
CA PRO A 499 -27.16 3.58 24.77
C PRO A 499 -27.54 2.41 23.84
N ILE A 500 -26.55 1.86 23.15
CA ILE A 500 -26.69 0.67 22.30
C ILE A 500 -26.02 -0.51 23.00
N GLU A 501 -26.65 -1.70 22.93
CA GLU A 501 -26.11 -2.95 23.43
C GLU A 501 -25.83 -3.90 22.24
N LEU A 502 -24.64 -4.52 22.21
CA LEU A 502 -24.31 -5.62 21.33
C LEU A 502 -24.39 -6.93 22.08
N ARG A 503 -25.22 -7.87 21.62
CA ARG A 503 -25.31 -9.24 22.11
C ARG A 503 -24.87 -10.20 21.04
N CYS A 504 -23.73 -10.87 21.24
CA CYS A 504 -23.08 -11.65 20.21
C CYS A 504 -22.64 -13.00 20.76
N THR A 505 -22.81 -14.04 19.95
CA THR A 505 -22.51 -15.42 20.36
C THR A 505 -21.48 -16.07 19.45
N GLU A 506 -20.78 -17.08 19.93
CA GLU A 506 -19.82 -17.87 19.18
C GLU A 506 -18.77 -16.97 18.48
N THR A 507 -18.40 -17.26 17.23
CA THR A 507 -17.41 -16.46 16.46
C THR A 507 -17.87 -15.02 16.22
N ALA A 508 -19.18 -14.73 16.25
CA ALA A 508 -19.68 -13.36 16.16
C ALA A 508 -19.28 -12.50 17.37
N ALA A 509 -18.94 -13.09 18.50
CA ALA A 509 -18.41 -12.36 19.66
C ALA A 509 -17.09 -11.65 19.33
N VAL A 510 -16.25 -12.26 18.49
CA VAL A 510 -14.99 -11.65 18.03
C VAL A 510 -15.30 -10.44 17.14
N TRP A 511 -16.23 -10.58 16.17
CA TRP A 511 -16.63 -9.46 15.30
C TRP A 511 -17.15 -8.27 16.10
N CYS A 512 -18.02 -8.54 17.07
CA CYS A 512 -18.61 -7.51 17.93
C CYS A 512 -17.57 -6.84 18.84
N THR A 513 -16.59 -7.59 19.34
CA THR A 513 -15.51 -7.04 20.15
C THR A 513 -14.70 -6.01 19.35
N PHE A 514 -14.34 -6.34 18.11
CA PHE A 514 -13.66 -5.39 17.22
C PHE A 514 -14.57 -4.23 16.81
N ALA A 515 -15.85 -4.46 16.53
CA ALA A 515 -16.79 -3.40 16.22
C ALA A 515 -16.95 -2.42 17.40
N ALA A 516 -17.11 -2.93 18.63
CA ALA A 516 -17.19 -2.11 19.84
C ALA A 516 -15.90 -1.28 20.05
N ALA A 517 -14.73 -1.90 19.87
CA ALA A 517 -13.43 -1.23 19.98
C ALA A 517 -13.27 -0.06 19.02
N MET A 518 -13.84 -0.16 17.81
CA MET A 518 -13.73 0.84 16.75
C MET A 518 -14.97 1.74 16.61
N SER A 519 -16.01 1.50 17.40
CA SER A 519 -17.22 2.31 17.39
C SER A 519 -16.92 3.76 17.78
N PRO A 520 -17.46 4.76 17.04
CA PRO A 520 -17.35 6.16 17.40
C PRO A 520 -18.18 6.52 18.64
N VAL A 521 -19.13 5.65 19.03
CA VAL A 521 -20.00 5.81 20.21
C VAL A 521 -19.79 4.65 21.18
N LYS A 522 -20.00 4.91 22.47
CA LYS A 522 -19.91 3.87 23.49
C LYS A 522 -21.06 2.88 23.34
N VAL A 523 -20.72 1.60 23.34
CA VAL A 523 -21.68 0.50 23.30
C VAL A 523 -21.47 -0.42 24.50
N LYS A 524 -22.57 -0.99 25.03
CA LYS A 524 -22.50 -2.09 26.01
C LYS A 524 -22.24 -3.37 25.21
N LEU A 525 -21.21 -4.13 25.58
CA LEU A 525 -20.83 -5.35 24.90
C LEU A 525 -21.12 -6.58 25.76
N ASP A 526 -21.94 -7.48 25.24
CA ASP A 526 -22.16 -8.85 25.73
C ASP A 526 -21.73 -9.82 24.62
N ALA A 527 -20.48 -10.27 24.69
CA ALA A 527 -19.82 -11.06 23.64
C ALA A 527 -18.79 -12.03 24.24
N PRO A 528 -19.22 -13.18 24.75
CA PRO A 528 -18.33 -14.17 25.34
C PRO A 528 -17.43 -14.78 24.26
N LEU A 529 -16.12 -14.60 24.39
CA LEU A 529 -15.12 -15.02 23.39
C LEU A 529 -14.83 -16.54 23.38
N GLY A 530 -15.38 -17.30 24.36
CA GLY A 530 -15.17 -18.75 24.42
C GLY A 530 -13.69 -19.13 24.50
N THR A 531 -13.24 -19.92 23.52
CA THR A 531 -11.85 -20.40 23.40
C THR A 531 -10.92 -19.45 22.69
N PHE A 532 -11.44 -18.40 22.00
CA PHE A 532 -10.63 -17.44 21.24
C PHE A 532 -9.73 -16.60 22.16
N LYS A 533 -8.43 -16.76 22.05
CA LYS A 533 -7.38 -16.06 22.84
C LYS A 533 -6.67 -14.95 22.08
N GLY A 534 -6.90 -14.84 20.76
CA GLY A 534 -6.22 -13.90 19.88
C GLY A 534 -4.78 -14.30 19.54
N THR A 535 -4.48 -15.59 19.57
CA THR A 535 -3.22 -16.14 19.06
C THR A 535 -3.17 -16.05 17.55
N ASP A 536 -1.98 -16.21 16.93
CA ASP A 536 -1.88 -16.30 15.47
C ASP A 536 -2.78 -17.40 14.92
N GLN A 537 -2.86 -18.56 15.61
CA GLN A 537 -3.68 -19.68 15.18
C GLN A 537 -5.17 -19.35 15.25
N ASP A 538 -5.67 -18.72 16.32
CA ASP A 538 -7.06 -18.29 16.42
C ASP A 538 -7.44 -17.34 15.28
N PHE A 539 -6.55 -16.40 14.96
CA PHE A 539 -6.77 -15.47 13.85
C PHE A 539 -6.72 -16.15 12.48
N LEU A 540 -5.96 -17.22 12.32
CA LEU A 540 -5.93 -18.00 11.06
C LEU A 540 -7.17 -18.87 10.88
N ASP A 541 -7.69 -19.44 11.96
CA ASP A 541 -8.76 -20.41 11.91
C ASP A 541 -10.16 -19.77 11.95
N GLU A 542 -10.34 -18.69 12.74
CA GLU A 542 -11.67 -18.18 13.07
C GLU A 542 -11.91 -16.73 12.65
N PHE A 543 -10.85 -15.92 12.48
CA PHE A 543 -11.01 -14.48 12.22
C PHE A 543 -9.80 -13.90 11.49
N PHE A 544 -9.86 -13.76 10.18
CA PHE A 544 -8.71 -13.33 9.40
C PHE A 544 -8.82 -11.88 8.90
N VAL A 545 -7.94 -11.02 9.44
CA VAL A 545 -7.71 -9.65 8.93
C VAL A 545 -6.21 -9.41 8.83
N PRO A 546 -5.65 -9.17 7.62
CA PRO A 546 -4.24 -8.85 7.47
C PRO A 546 -3.83 -7.64 8.32
N GLY A 547 -2.68 -7.71 8.96
CA GLY A 547 -2.18 -6.63 9.82
C GLY A 547 -2.78 -6.58 11.24
N ILE A 548 -3.72 -7.46 11.56
CA ILE A 548 -4.44 -7.40 12.83
C ILE A 548 -3.53 -7.50 14.05
N GLN A 549 -2.57 -8.43 14.05
CA GLN A 549 -1.60 -8.58 15.13
C GLN A 549 -0.65 -7.36 15.21
N ARG A 550 -0.25 -6.83 14.06
CA ARG A 550 0.55 -5.60 14.00
C ARG A 550 -0.21 -4.38 14.54
N ALA A 551 -1.53 -4.36 14.44
CA ALA A 551 -2.39 -3.30 14.99
C ALA A 551 -2.70 -3.46 16.49
N GLY A 552 -2.30 -4.58 17.12
CA GLY A 552 -2.49 -4.86 18.54
C GLY A 552 -3.47 -5.99 18.87
N GLY A 553 -4.07 -6.62 17.84
CA GLY A 553 -4.88 -7.82 17.97
C GLY A 553 -6.04 -7.70 18.95
N LEU A 554 -6.41 -8.83 19.54
CA LEU A 554 -7.51 -8.92 20.51
C LEU A 554 -7.26 -8.07 21.77
N SER A 555 -6.01 -8.00 22.24
CA SER A 555 -5.66 -7.22 23.44
C SER A 555 -5.99 -5.73 23.26
N ALA A 556 -5.66 -5.16 22.11
CA ALA A 556 -5.99 -3.77 21.79
C ALA A 556 -7.52 -3.58 21.68
N ALA A 557 -8.23 -4.52 21.05
CA ALA A 557 -9.68 -4.45 20.91
C ALA A 557 -10.37 -4.46 22.26
N LEU A 558 -10.01 -5.36 23.16
CA LEU A 558 -10.58 -5.43 24.52
C LEU A 558 -10.32 -4.15 25.33
N ALA A 559 -9.09 -3.64 25.28
CA ALA A 559 -8.73 -2.39 25.97
C ALA A 559 -9.48 -1.15 25.45
N LEU A 560 -9.91 -1.16 24.19
CA LEU A 560 -10.67 -0.06 23.56
C LEU A 560 -12.19 -0.22 23.71
N ALA A 561 -12.70 -1.43 23.69
CA ALA A 561 -14.13 -1.71 23.83
C ALA A 561 -14.69 -1.36 25.22
N THR A 562 -13.83 -1.39 26.26
CA THR A 562 -14.19 -1.05 27.64
C THR A 562 -14.15 0.44 27.97
N ARG A 563 -13.63 1.28 27.08
CA ARG A 563 -13.52 2.73 27.24
C ARG A 563 -14.66 3.47 26.52
#